data_d4357e9915af62e0d9640e69e86daed7
#
_entry.id   d4357e9915af62e0d9640e69e86daed7
#
_cell.length_a   1.000
_cell.length_b   1.000
_cell.length_c   1.000
_cell.angle_alpha   90.00
_cell.angle_beta   90.00
_cell.angle_gamma   90.00
#
_symmetry.space_group_name_H-M   'P 1'
#
loop_
_entity.id
_entity.type
_entity.pdbx_description
1 polymer ?
#
loop_
_entity_poly.entity_id
_entity_poly.type
_entity_poly.pdbx_seq_one_letter_code
_entity_poly.pdbx_strand_id
1 'polypeptide(L)'
;LVAVRHSQDSVFVSWRLLGTEPENLAFNLYRTSGNGKAEKLNSQPLTAGTNFTDTKADLTQTTAYTVKAIVNGKEASGSKPFVIPANAPVRQYLPIPLQTPAGYRPHDASAGDLDGDGQYEIILHQVGKGLDNSFNGLTDKPVIQAYKLDGTLMWTINLGRNIREGEHYTQFIVIDMDGDGKAEVAMKTADGTIDGKGKVIGDSTKDYRSKEARTLGKVLEGPEFFTIFNGETGAAMVTTDYIPSRYPTDGWGGPGGNGGNDNTGNRVDRFLACAAYLDGKLPSVVMCRGYYGRTVLAAWDYRNGKLTSRWVFDTKDGKNPFSGQGNHNLTVTDVDDDGKDEIVYGSMVVDDNGKGLFSTGFRHGDALHVSDLDPSKPGLEVFGPHEIEDHSKGDSGYVKDAGPGVTVYSARTGEVYFKGAIDTDVGGGTAENIDASNPGAEMWWSGSGGLHSMQGVKIGPTPTGGSWPIWWDGDFTRELMGGGRVNKYNVGTIFNATNGARGNGRGNANLSADLFGDWREEFILSSGTNELRIYTTVVPTTHRLYTLMHDPQYRLSIAWQNVAYNQPPHLSFYLGEDMKKAPKPNIVLTKAGKR
;
A
#
# COMPACT_ATOMS: atom_id res chain seq x y z
N LEU A 1 -0.16 6.31 -20.65
CA LEU A 1 0.74 7.36 -21.12
C LEU A 1 0.57 8.60 -20.26
N VAL A 2 1.67 9.15 -19.78
CA VAL A 2 1.73 10.43 -19.05
C VAL A 2 2.83 11.30 -19.63
N ALA A 3 2.67 12.62 -19.56
CA ALA A 3 3.68 13.57 -19.97
C ALA A 3 3.76 14.74 -18.99
N VAL A 4 4.95 15.10 -18.55
CA VAL A 4 5.17 16.22 -17.62
C VAL A 4 6.18 17.22 -18.20
N ARG A 5 5.83 18.51 -18.14
CA ARG A 5 6.75 19.59 -18.48
C ARG A 5 7.68 19.83 -17.30
N HIS A 6 8.88 19.26 -17.35
CA HIS A 6 9.82 19.32 -16.22
C HIS A 6 10.86 20.46 -16.34
N SER A 7 10.97 21.10 -17.53
CA SER A 7 11.79 22.30 -17.74
C SER A 7 11.10 23.27 -18.69
N GLN A 8 11.78 24.39 -19.01
CA GLN A 8 11.22 25.42 -19.91
C GLN A 8 10.97 24.87 -21.32
N ASP A 9 11.81 23.94 -21.78
CA ASP A 9 11.89 23.43 -23.14
C ASP A 9 11.77 21.92 -23.25
N SER A 10 11.52 21.21 -22.14
CA SER A 10 11.52 19.74 -22.14
C SER A 10 10.27 19.15 -21.52
N VAL A 11 9.80 18.07 -22.14
CA VAL A 11 8.71 17.22 -21.66
C VAL A 11 9.22 15.81 -21.50
N PHE A 12 9.07 15.25 -20.33
CA PHE A 12 9.28 13.82 -20.09
C PHE A 12 7.98 13.07 -20.32
N VAL A 13 8.04 12.01 -21.12
CA VAL A 13 6.90 11.18 -21.51
C VAL A 13 7.20 9.75 -21.10
N SER A 14 6.28 9.11 -20.37
CA SER A 14 6.38 7.69 -20.03
C SER A 14 5.07 6.95 -20.30
N TRP A 15 5.15 5.63 -20.44
CA TRP A 15 3.98 4.80 -20.73
C TRP A 15 4.12 3.41 -20.14
N ARG A 16 2.97 2.81 -19.86
CA ARG A 16 2.86 1.49 -19.24
C ARG A 16 3.27 0.37 -20.21
N LEU A 17 4.01 -0.61 -19.68
CA LEU A 17 4.24 -1.91 -20.31
C LEU A 17 3.49 -2.98 -19.51
N LEU A 18 2.59 -3.71 -20.18
CA LEU A 18 1.75 -4.70 -19.53
C LEU A 18 2.38 -6.09 -19.57
N GLY A 19 2.26 -6.87 -18.51
CA GLY A 19 2.71 -8.26 -18.45
C GLY A 19 2.02 -9.19 -19.43
N THR A 20 0.89 -8.77 -20.01
CA THR A 20 0.18 -9.48 -21.09
C THR A 20 0.76 -9.20 -22.48
N GLU A 21 1.64 -8.21 -22.60
CA GLU A 21 2.24 -7.81 -23.87
C GLU A 21 3.46 -8.68 -24.23
N PRO A 22 3.79 -8.81 -25.54
CA PRO A 22 4.99 -9.50 -25.96
C PRO A 22 6.27 -8.81 -25.45
N GLU A 23 7.27 -9.59 -25.05
CA GLU A 23 8.55 -9.05 -24.55
C GLU A 23 9.31 -8.20 -25.58
N ASN A 24 9.19 -8.53 -26.86
CA ASN A 24 9.84 -7.82 -27.96
C ASN A 24 9.02 -6.66 -28.55
N LEU A 25 7.99 -6.21 -27.82
CA LEU A 25 7.17 -5.08 -28.26
C LEU A 25 8.02 -3.81 -28.37
N ALA A 26 7.90 -3.10 -29.48
CA ALA A 26 8.54 -1.81 -29.69
C ALA A 26 7.48 -0.70 -29.77
N PHE A 27 7.91 0.54 -29.66
CA PHE A 27 6.99 1.68 -29.65
C PHE A 27 7.44 2.80 -30.57
N ASN A 28 6.46 3.54 -31.12
CA ASN A 28 6.66 4.84 -31.73
C ASN A 28 5.90 5.89 -30.91
N LEU A 29 6.57 7.00 -30.60
CA LEU A 29 5.98 8.16 -29.91
C LEU A 29 5.68 9.27 -30.90
N TYR A 30 4.51 9.84 -30.79
CA TYR A 30 4.04 10.93 -31.60
C TYR A 30 3.69 12.16 -30.78
N ARG A 31 3.99 13.34 -31.31
CA ARG A 31 3.59 14.64 -30.80
C ARG A 31 2.67 15.34 -31.80
N THR A 32 1.63 16.01 -31.31
CA THR A 32 0.78 16.91 -32.07
C THR A 32 0.82 18.28 -31.39
N SER A 33 1.25 19.35 -32.10
CA SER A 33 1.29 20.71 -31.57
C SER A 33 0.15 21.54 -32.19
N GLY A 34 -0.67 22.19 -31.36
CA GLY A 34 -1.85 22.93 -31.78
C GLY A 34 -2.79 22.10 -32.66
N ASN A 35 -3.12 22.65 -33.83
CA ASN A 35 -3.92 22.00 -34.87
C ASN A 35 -3.05 21.29 -35.93
N GLY A 36 -1.76 21.07 -35.64
CA GLY A 36 -0.81 20.46 -36.59
C GLY A 36 -1.06 18.96 -36.80
N LYS A 37 -0.25 18.37 -37.68
CA LYS A 37 -0.24 16.92 -37.87
C LYS A 37 0.62 16.25 -36.80
N ALA A 38 0.30 14.98 -36.48
CA ALA A 38 1.13 14.17 -35.62
C ALA A 38 2.52 13.95 -36.22
N GLU A 39 3.56 14.31 -35.46
CA GLU A 39 4.97 14.13 -35.80
C GLU A 39 5.52 12.94 -35.02
N LYS A 40 6.19 12.01 -35.69
CA LYS A 40 6.89 10.91 -35.03
C LYS A 40 8.22 11.41 -34.45
N LEU A 41 8.44 11.20 -33.13
CA LEU A 41 9.59 11.77 -32.43
C LEU A 41 10.84 10.88 -32.49
N ASN A 42 10.68 9.58 -32.59
CA ASN A 42 11.79 8.61 -32.65
C ASN A 42 12.06 8.17 -34.08
N SER A 43 13.34 8.18 -34.50
CA SER A 43 13.78 7.72 -35.83
C SER A 43 13.77 6.20 -35.97
N GLN A 44 14.13 5.48 -34.88
CA GLN A 44 14.07 4.03 -34.74
C GLN A 44 13.03 3.64 -33.70
N PRO A 45 12.39 2.46 -33.83
CA PRO A 45 11.49 1.96 -32.78
C PRO A 45 12.14 1.93 -31.41
N LEU A 46 11.40 2.36 -30.38
CA LEU A 46 11.84 2.35 -28.98
C LEU A 46 11.67 0.93 -28.43
N THR A 47 12.78 0.28 -28.08
CA THR A 47 12.84 -1.11 -27.59
C THR A 47 13.41 -1.24 -26.18
N ALA A 48 13.99 -0.17 -25.63
CA ALA A 48 14.49 -0.07 -24.27
C ALA A 48 13.38 0.36 -23.30
N GLY A 49 13.69 1.17 -22.29
CA GLY A 49 12.71 1.67 -21.33
C GLY A 49 11.50 2.36 -21.97
N THR A 50 10.40 2.39 -21.25
CA THR A 50 9.14 2.98 -21.70
C THR A 50 9.05 4.47 -21.38
N ASN A 51 10.06 5.22 -21.76
CA ASN A 51 10.17 6.65 -21.56
C ASN A 51 10.87 7.37 -22.72
N PHE A 52 10.65 8.68 -22.81
CA PHE A 52 11.26 9.55 -23.82
C PHE A 52 11.29 11.01 -23.35
N THR A 53 12.39 11.70 -23.57
CA THR A 53 12.48 13.14 -23.31
C THR A 53 12.36 13.93 -24.61
N ASP A 54 11.29 14.69 -24.78
CA ASP A 54 11.08 15.59 -25.89
C ASP A 54 11.62 16.99 -25.56
N THR A 55 12.70 17.39 -26.23
CA THR A 55 13.36 18.70 -26.09
C THR A 55 13.04 19.66 -27.23
N LYS A 56 12.05 19.35 -28.08
CA LYS A 56 11.71 20.12 -29.29
C LYS A 56 10.25 20.57 -29.32
N ALA A 57 9.51 20.38 -28.22
CA ALA A 57 8.12 20.79 -28.16
C ALA A 57 7.98 22.32 -28.13
N ASP A 58 7.11 22.89 -28.96
CA ASP A 58 6.66 24.28 -28.81
C ASP A 58 5.58 24.34 -27.71
N LEU A 59 6.01 24.58 -26.50
CA LEU A 59 5.15 24.60 -25.31
C LEU A 59 4.33 25.89 -25.14
N THR A 60 4.43 26.83 -26.10
CA THR A 60 3.49 27.96 -26.22
C THR A 60 2.16 27.53 -26.84
N GLN A 61 2.09 26.34 -27.40
CA GLN A 61 0.89 25.73 -27.97
C GLN A 61 0.46 24.49 -27.15
N THR A 62 -0.82 24.16 -27.22
CA THR A 62 -1.30 22.89 -26.69
C THR A 62 -0.60 21.73 -27.38
N THR A 63 -0.02 20.84 -26.61
CA THR A 63 0.78 19.71 -27.12
C THR A 63 0.19 18.40 -26.64
N ALA A 64 -0.06 17.47 -27.55
CA ALA A 64 -0.58 16.14 -27.27
C ALA A 64 0.42 15.06 -27.63
N TYR A 65 0.60 14.08 -26.75
CA TYR A 65 1.45 12.91 -26.99
C TYR A 65 0.60 11.64 -27.16
N THR A 66 1.02 10.76 -28.07
CA THR A 66 0.40 9.46 -28.32
C THR A 66 1.48 8.42 -28.56
N VAL A 67 1.40 7.28 -27.90
CA VAL A 67 2.30 6.15 -28.13
C VAL A 67 1.57 5.07 -28.93
N LYS A 68 2.28 4.44 -29.87
CA LYS A 68 1.79 3.31 -30.67
C LYS A 68 2.73 2.13 -30.52
N ALA A 69 2.18 1.00 -30.14
CA ALA A 69 2.89 -0.26 -30.12
C ALA A 69 3.15 -0.76 -31.54
N ILE A 70 4.29 -1.43 -31.75
CA ILE A 70 4.65 -2.09 -33.02
C ILE A 70 4.52 -3.59 -32.78
N VAL A 71 3.48 -4.18 -33.34
CA VAL A 71 3.19 -5.62 -33.24
C VAL A 71 3.46 -6.26 -34.61
N ASN A 72 4.34 -7.25 -34.67
CA ASN A 72 4.73 -7.93 -35.91
C ASN A 72 5.13 -6.95 -37.04
N GLY A 73 5.89 -5.91 -36.68
CA GLY A 73 6.39 -4.91 -37.64
C GLY A 73 5.36 -3.87 -38.08
N LYS A 74 4.15 -3.88 -37.55
CA LYS A 74 3.08 -2.91 -37.87
C LYS A 74 2.65 -2.13 -36.63
N GLU A 75 2.40 -0.83 -36.79
CA GLU A 75 1.83 0.01 -35.72
C GLU A 75 0.39 -0.43 -35.41
N ALA A 76 0.12 -0.61 -34.13
CA ALA A 76 -1.23 -0.76 -33.59
C ALA A 76 -1.94 0.61 -33.50
N SER A 77 -3.19 0.61 -33.04
CA SER A 77 -3.90 1.84 -32.66
C SER A 77 -3.10 2.59 -31.60
N GLY A 78 -3.12 3.92 -31.65
CA GLY A 78 -2.45 4.75 -30.64
C GLY A 78 -3.18 4.72 -29.31
N SER A 79 -2.43 5.05 -28.24
CA SER A 79 -3.03 5.34 -26.91
C SER A 79 -4.01 6.52 -27.01
N LYS A 80 -4.88 6.67 -25.98
CA LYS A 80 -5.51 7.96 -25.73
C LYS A 80 -4.41 9.04 -25.67
N PRO A 81 -4.60 10.24 -26.25
CA PRO A 81 -3.59 11.28 -26.19
C PRO A 81 -3.49 11.86 -24.76
N PHE A 82 -2.28 12.12 -24.28
CA PHE A 82 -2.05 12.94 -23.11
C PHE A 82 -1.80 14.38 -23.55
N VAL A 83 -2.57 15.32 -23.00
CA VAL A 83 -2.57 16.72 -23.45
C VAL A 83 -1.91 17.62 -22.41
N ILE A 84 -0.88 18.36 -22.83
CA ILE A 84 -0.28 19.47 -22.07
C ILE A 84 -0.86 20.77 -22.63
N PRO A 85 -1.57 21.58 -21.83
CA PRO A 85 -2.08 22.88 -22.26
C PRO A 85 -0.97 23.84 -22.70
N ALA A 86 -1.29 24.79 -23.57
CA ALA A 86 -0.39 25.87 -23.93
C ALA A 86 0.10 26.60 -22.66
N ASN A 87 1.39 26.89 -22.60
CA ASN A 87 2.03 27.56 -21.47
C ASN A 87 1.83 26.85 -20.10
N ALA A 88 1.61 25.54 -20.09
CA ALA A 88 1.52 24.77 -18.84
C ALA A 88 2.73 25.05 -17.93
N PRO A 89 2.55 25.14 -16.62
CA PRO A 89 3.66 25.42 -15.71
C PRO A 89 4.70 24.31 -15.73
N VAL A 90 5.96 24.66 -15.46
CA VAL A 90 7.03 23.68 -15.21
C VAL A 90 6.78 23.05 -13.85
N ARG A 91 6.58 21.72 -13.83
CA ARG A 91 6.33 20.95 -12.61
C ARG A 91 6.57 19.46 -12.85
N GLN A 92 7.07 18.78 -11.83
CA GLN A 92 7.33 17.32 -11.87
C GLN A 92 6.23 16.56 -11.13
N TYR A 93 4.96 16.92 -11.37
CA TYR A 93 3.80 16.24 -10.79
C TYR A 93 2.54 16.50 -11.61
N LEU A 94 1.56 15.64 -11.45
CA LEU A 94 0.19 15.85 -11.88
C LEU A 94 -0.66 16.32 -10.68
N PRO A 95 -1.38 17.46 -10.77
CA PRO A 95 -2.27 17.90 -9.71
C PRO A 95 -3.63 17.24 -9.83
N ILE A 96 -4.21 16.86 -8.70
CA ILE A 96 -5.59 16.43 -8.56
C ILE A 96 -6.29 17.45 -7.65
N PRO A 97 -7.13 18.35 -8.17
CA PRO A 97 -7.95 19.24 -7.36
C PRO A 97 -8.89 18.44 -6.45
N LEU A 98 -9.02 18.84 -5.19
CA LEU A 98 -9.84 18.17 -4.19
C LEU A 98 -11.03 19.01 -3.73
N GLN A 99 -12.10 18.32 -3.33
CA GLN A 99 -13.25 18.84 -2.61
C GLN A 99 -13.24 18.38 -1.16
N THR A 100 -12.18 18.75 -0.42
CA THR A 100 -11.99 18.37 0.97
C THR A 100 -13.05 19.02 1.86
N PRO A 101 -13.75 18.26 2.72
CA PRO A 101 -14.72 18.82 3.64
C PRO A 101 -14.09 19.84 4.61
N ALA A 102 -14.84 20.84 5.02
CA ALA A 102 -14.34 21.88 5.94
C ALA A 102 -13.88 21.25 7.26
N GLY A 103 -12.67 21.59 7.70
CA GLY A 103 -12.04 21.06 8.90
C GLY A 103 -11.31 19.72 8.71
N TYR A 104 -11.32 19.16 7.49
CA TYR A 104 -10.63 17.91 7.13
C TYR A 104 -9.35 18.19 6.34
N ARG A 105 -8.53 17.17 6.21
CA ARG A 105 -7.31 17.17 5.41
C ARG A 105 -7.13 15.82 4.69
N PRO A 106 -6.47 15.81 3.52
CA PRO A 106 -6.08 14.57 2.85
C PRO A 106 -5.16 13.71 3.74
N HIS A 107 -5.36 12.39 3.73
CA HIS A 107 -4.59 11.41 4.47
C HIS A 107 -4.21 10.24 3.56
N ASP A 108 -4.32 9.00 4.04
CA ASP A 108 -3.98 7.81 3.28
C ASP A 108 -4.85 7.63 2.05
N ALA A 109 -4.25 7.07 1.02
CA ALA A 109 -4.94 6.76 -0.23
C ALA A 109 -4.67 5.32 -0.68
N SER A 110 -5.49 4.87 -1.61
CA SER A 110 -5.29 3.67 -2.42
C SER A 110 -5.66 3.98 -3.87
N ALA A 111 -5.37 3.07 -4.78
CA ALA A 111 -5.66 3.22 -6.19
C ALA A 111 -6.29 1.96 -6.79
N GLY A 112 -7.27 2.16 -7.67
CA GLY A 112 -7.92 1.11 -8.43
C GLY A 112 -8.64 1.66 -9.64
N ASP A 113 -8.82 0.85 -10.68
CA ASP A 113 -9.65 1.18 -11.84
C ASP A 113 -11.12 0.98 -11.45
N LEU A 114 -11.79 2.06 -11.02
CA LEU A 114 -13.14 1.99 -10.47
C LEU A 114 -14.23 1.95 -11.55
N ASP A 115 -13.95 2.46 -12.74
CA ASP A 115 -14.93 2.54 -13.83
C ASP A 115 -14.61 1.67 -15.05
N GLY A 116 -13.47 0.96 -15.03
CA GLY A 116 -13.06 0.02 -16.06
C GLY A 116 -12.47 0.69 -17.31
N ASP A 117 -11.96 1.92 -17.19
CA ASP A 117 -11.41 2.66 -18.32
C ASP A 117 -9.91 2.41 -18.56
N GLY A 118 -9.25 1.65 -17.66
CA GLY A 118 -7.84 1.30 -17.69
C GLY A 118 -6.92 2.34 -17.03
N GLN A 119 -7.48 3.36 -16.39
CA GLN A 119 -6.73 4.29 -15.54
C GLN A 119 -7.08 4.03 -14.08
N TYR A 120 -6.18 4.38 -13.16
CA TYR A 120 -6.46 4.27 -11.75
C TYR A 120 -7.10 5.55 -11.23
N GLU A 121 -8.20 5.42 -10.51
CA GLU A 121 -8.76 6.45 -9.64
C GLU A 121 -8.06 6.41 -8.29
N ILE A 122 -8.10 7.54 -7.58
CA ILE A 122 -7.53 7.68 -6.23
C ILE A 122 -8.65 7.67 -5.21
N ILE A 123 -8.59 6.70 -4.31
CA ILE A 123 -9.50 6.59 -3.16
C ILE A 123 -8.77 7.18 -1.96
N LEU A 124 -9.34 8.23 -1.38
CA LEU A 124 -8.68 9.09 -0.40
C LEU A 124 -9.45 9.14 0.91
N HIS A 125 -8.76 8.87 2.02
CA HIS A 125 -9.24 9.13 3.36
C HIS A 125 -9.09 10.63 3.67
N GLN A 126 -10.19 11.27 4.01
CA GLN A 126 -10.24 12.65 4.49
C GLN A 126 -10.37 12.60 6.02
N VAL A 127 -9.35 13.06 6.73
CA VAL A 127 -9.23 12.98 8.19
C VAL A 127 -9.54 14.33 8.83
N GLY A 128 -10.49 14.32 9.75
CA GLY A 128 -10.73 15.41 10.68
C GLY A 128 -9.90 15.26 11.96
N LYS A 129 -10.51 15.48 13.13
CA LYS A 129 -9.87 15.20 14.43
C LYS A 129 -9.87 13.70 14.67
N GLY A 130 -8.70 13.07 14.57
CA GLY A 130 -8.46 11.67 14.93
C GLY A 130 -7.76 11.52 16.28
N LEU A 131 -7.83 10.33 16.87
CA LEU A 131 -7.14 9.96 18.10
C LEU A 131 -6.69 8.49 18.02
N ASP A 132 -5.48 8.22 18.51
CA ASP A 132 -5.04 6.84 18.71
C ASP A 132 -5.93 6.09 19.71
N ASN A 133 -5.91 4.77 19.64
CA ASN A 133 -6.69 3.88 20.54
C ASN A 133 -6.37 4.05 22.01
N SER A 134 -5.17 4.50 22.37
CA SER A 134 -4.75 4.76 23.75
C SER A 134 -5.39 6.00 24.37
N PHE A 135 -5.86 6.96 23.53
CA PHE A 135 -6.43 8.22 24.01
C PHE A 135 -7.97 8.19 24.06
N ASN A 136 -8.52 8.86 25.06
CA ASN A 136 -9.95 9.11 25.19
C ASN A 136 -10.32 10.45 24.54
N GLY A 137 -11.55 10.58 24.06
CA GLY A 137 -12.09 11.80 23.48
C GLY A 137 -12.95 11.55 22.26
N LEU A 138 -13.77 12.53 21.93
CA LEU A 138 -14.57 12.51 20.71
C LEU A 138 -13.67 12.79 19.49
N THR A 139 -13.93 12.07 18.41
CA THR A 139 -13.31 12.25 17.10
C THR A 139 -14.32 12.75 16.08
N ASP A 140 -13.85 13.26 14.96
CA ASP A 140 -14.68 13.51 13.79
C ASP A 140 -15.09 12.19 13.13
N LYS A 141 -15.95 12.27 12.12
CA LYS A 141 -16.43 11.11 11.36
C LYS A 141 -15.44 10.84 10.23
N PRO A 142 -14.97 9.59 10.06
CA PRO A 142 -14.12 9.29 8.90
C PRO A 142 -14.87 9.50 7.58
N VAL A 143 -14.20 10.07 6.59
CA VAL A 143 -14.77 10.33 5.25
C VAL A 143 -13.84 9.73 4.19
N ILE A 144 -14.40 8.97 3.27
CA ILE A 144 -13.69 8.40 2.13
C ILE A 144 -14.25 9.02 0.84
N GLN A 145 -13.36 9.47 -0.04
CA GLN A 145 -13.73 10.07 -1.33
C GLN A 145 -12.97 9.39 -2.47
N ALA A 146 -13.59 9.27 -3.63
CA ALA A 146 -12.93 8.80 -4.84
C ALA A 146 -12.82 9.92 -5.88
N TYR A 147 -11.65 10.01 -6.50
CA TYR A 147 -11.32 11.04 -7.48
C TYR A 147 -10.73 10.44 -8.75
N LYS A 148 -11.16 10.95 -9.92
CA LYS A 148 -10.41 10.79 -11.16
C LYS A 148 -9.13 11.64 -11.14
N LEU A 149 -8.18 11.30 -11.99
CA LEU A 149 -6.92 12.05 -12.10
C LEU A 149 -7.08 13.52 -12.52
N ASP A 150 -8.21 13.89 -13.11
CA ASP A 150 -8.55 15.26 -13.47
C ASP A 150 -9.17 16.07 -12.32
N GLY A 151 -9.38 15.46 -11.15
CA GLY A 151 -10.00 16.05 -9.96
C GLY A 151 -11.53 15.91 -9.91
N THR A 152 -12.14 15.17 -10.84
CA THR A 152 -13.57 14.85 -10.75
C THR A 152 -13.83 14.01 -9.53
N LEU A 153 -14.59 14.53 -8.58
CA LEU A 153 -15.09 13.77 -7.41
C LEU A 153 -16.19 12.80 -7.88
N MET A 154 -15.94 11.50 -7.74
CA MET A 154 -16.89 10.46 -8.12
C MET A 154 -17.96 10.26 -7.05
N TRP A 155 -17.54 10.14 -5.80
CA TRP A 155 -18.43 9.93 -4.66
C TRP A 155 -17.75 10.28 -3.32
N THR A 156 -18.60 10.39 -2.28
CA THR A 156 -18.18 10.55 -0.89
C THR A 156 -18.95 9.56 -0.01
N ILE A 157 -18.22 8.76 0.76
CA ILE A 157 -18.77 7.89 1.82
C ILE A 157 -18.45 8.51 3.17
N ASN A 158 -19.46 8.66 4.04
CA ASN A 158 -19.28 9.14 5.40
C ASN A 158 -19.54 7.99 6.37
N LEU A 159 -18.50 7.52 7.08
CA LEU A 159 -18.61 6.35 7.96
C LEU A 159 -19.44 6.59 9.22
N GLY A 160 -19.78 7.84 9.52
CA GLY A 160 -20.67 8.18 10.63
C GLY A 160 -19.93 8.25 11.97
N ARG A 161 -20.71 8.54 13.03
CA ARG A 161 -20.19 8.76 14.38
C ARG A 161 -19.81 7.46 15.13
N ASN A 162 -20.30 6.32 14.65
CA ASN A 162 -20.09 5.02 15.27
C ASN A 162 -18.88 4.27 14.68
N ILE A 163 -18.12 4.92 13.80
CA ILE A 163 -16.73 4.59 13.46
C ILE A 163 -15.87 5.71 14.03
N ARG A 164 -14.88 5.34 14.85
CA ARG A 164 -13.95 6.30 15.43
C ARG A 164 -12.87 6.67 14.40
N GLU A 165 -12.40 7.92 14.45
CA GLU A 165 -11.31 8.37 13.57
C GLU A 165 -9.95 8.15 14.25
N GLY A 166 -9.00 7.58 13.50
CA GLY A 166 -7.61 7.32 13.90
C GLY A 166 -6.98 6.19 13.07
N GLU A 167 -5.68 6.04 13.19
CA GLU A 167 -4.83 5.15 12.36
C GLU A 167 -5.32 3.69 12.28
N HIS A 168 -5.93 3.17 13.36
CA HIS A 168 -6.28 1.75 13.45
C HIS A 168 -7.76 1.45 13.20
N TYR A 169 -8.59 2.46 12.89
CA TYR A 169 -10.05 2.28 12.84
C TYR A 169 -10.60 2.20 11.42
N THR A 170 -9.93 2.80 10.44
CA THR A 170 -10.48 3.05 9.10
C THR A 170 -9.60 2.42 8.03
N GLN A 171 -9.71 1.11 7.86
CA GLN A 171 -9.07 0.37 6.76
C GLN A 171 -10.03 0.29 5.59
N PHE A 172 -9.52 0.42 4.37
CA PHE A 172 -10.28 0.18 3.15
C PHE A 172 -9.43 -0.54 2.11
N ILE A 173 -10.02 -1.50 1.44
CA ILE A 173 -9.39 -2.34 0.43
C ILE A 173 -9.98 -1.99 -0.93
N VAL A 174 -9.11 -1.73 -1.90
CA VAL A 174 -9.50 -1.33 -3.26
C VAL A 174 -8.94 -2.31 -4.28
N ILE A 175 -9.79 -3.19 -4.80
CA ILE A 175 -9.40 -4.21 -5.79
C ILE A 175 -10.64 -4.71 -6.52
N ASP A 176 -10.48 -5.20 -7.75
CA ASP A 176 -11.52 -5.92 -8.49
C ASP A 176 -11.74 -7.31 -7.84
N MET A 177 -12.82 -7.43 -7.05
CA MET A 177 -13.09 -8.62 -6.22
C MET A 177 -13.84 -9.72 -6.98
N ASP A 178 -14.56 -9.38 -8.04
CA ASP A 178 -15.37 -10.35 -8.78
C ASP A 178 -14.91 -10.59 -10.22
N GLY A 179 -13.86 -9.89 -10.66
CA GLY A 179 -13.21 -10.09 -11.95
C GLY A 179 -13.95 -9.44 -13.12
N ASP A 180 -14.75 -8.40 -12.87
CA ASP A 180 -15.53 -7.70 -13.90
C ASP A 180 -14.71 -6.58 -14.59
N GLY A 181 -13.51 -6.28 -14.08
CA GLY A 181 -12.60 -5.24 -14.59
C GLY A 181 -12.82 -3.88 -13.92
N LYS A 182 -13.60 -3.79 -12.86
CA LYS A 182 -13.81 -2.60 -12.03
C LYS A 182 -13.53 -2.93 -10.58
N ALA A 183 -12.77 -2.08 -9.91
CA ALA A 183 -12.45 -2.30 -8.51
C ALA A 183 -13.63 -1.94 -7.60
N GLU A 184 -13.90 -2.78 -6.61
CA GLU A 184 -14.76 -2.50 -5.47
C GLU A 184 -13.96 -1.86 -4.34
N VAL A 185 -14.71 -1.32 -3.36
CA VAL A 185 -14.15 -0.83 -2.10
C VAL A 185 -14.78 -1.59 -0.93
N ALA A 186 -13.94 -2.21 -0.11
CA ALA A 186 -14.38 -2.97 1.06
C ALA A 186 -13.91 -2.30 2.35
N MET A 187 -14.80 -2.15 3.34
CA MET A 187 -14.43 -1.57 4.62
C MET A 187 -15.41 -1.91 5.74
N LYS A 188 -14.96 -1.72 6.98
CA LYS A 188 -15.81 -1.77 8.17
C LYS A 188 -16.76 -0.58 8.18
N THR A 189 -18.04 -0.83 8.49
CA THR A 189 -19.10 0.17 8.65
C THR A 189 -19.87 -0.04 9.95
N ALA A 190 -20.77 0.88 10.28
CA ALA A 190 -21.62 0.82 11.47
C ALA A 190 -22.94 1.55 11.23
N ASP A 191 -23.82 1.52 12.22
CA ASP A 191 -25.04 2.33 12.22
C ASP A 191 -24.75 3.80 11.93
N GLY A 192 -25.45 4.35 10.94
CA GLY A 192 -25.33 5.75 10.53
C GLY A 192 -24.21 6.01 9.49
N THR A 193 -23.58 4.99 8.94
CA THR A 193 -22.74 5.13 7.73
C THR A 193 -23.61 5.54 6.54
N ILE A 194 -23.15 6.50 5.75
CA ILE A 194 -23.84 7.01 4.55
C ILE A 194 -23.00 6.68 3.33
N ASP A 195 -23.54 5.92 2.41
CA ASP A 195 -22.87 5.51 1.17
C ASP A 195 -22.78 6.64 0.13
N GLY A 196 -22.08 6.37 -0.99
CA GLY A 196 -21.87 7.33 -2.08
C GLY A 196 -23.14 7.80 -2.81
N LYS A 197 -24.27 7.18 -2.56
CA LYS A 197 -25.60 7.57 -3.08
C LYS A 197 -26.49 8.22 -2.02
N GLY A 198 -25.97 8.43 -0.81
CA GLY A 198 -26.72 9.03 0.30
C GLY A 198 -27.59 8.04 1.08
N LYS A 199 -27.49 6.73 0.81
CA LYS A 199 -28.24 5.71 1.53
C LYS A 199 -27.55 5.42 2.88
N VAL A 200 -28.36 5.36 3.94
CA VAL A 200 -27.89 5.03 5.29
C VAL A 200 -27.78 3.51 5.46
N ILE A 201 -26.68 3.05 6.04
CA ILE A 201 -26.48 1.69 6.52
C ILE A 201 -26.88 1.67 8.00
N GLY A 202 -27.73 0.71 8.38
CA GLY A 202 -28.24 0.57 9.74
C GLY A 202 -29.11 1.75 10.19
N ASP A 203 -29.02 2.12 11.46
CA ASP A 203 -29.84 3.16 12.11
C ASP A 203 -29.05 4.47 12.32
N SER A 204 -29.40 5.52 11.58
CA SER A 204 -28.76 6.84 11.66
C SER A 204 -28.98 7.58 12.99
N THR A 205 -29.97 7.17 13.78
CA THR A 205 -30.31 7.81 15.06
C THR A 205 -29.40 7.37 16.20
N LYS A 206 -28.71 6.25 16.07
CA LYS A 206 -27.88 5.65 17.10
C LYS A 206 -26.57 6.37 17.31
N ASP A 207 -26.13 6.42 18.57
CA ASP A 207 -24.83 6.95 18.99
C ASP A 207 -24.31 6.05 20.11
N TYR A 208 -23.31 5.21 19.79
CA TYR A 208 -22.70 4.25 20.70
C TYR A 208 -21.38 4.76 21.30
N ARG A 209 -21.02 6.03 21.06
CA ARG A 209 -19.80 6.60 21.66
C ARG A 209 -19.97 6.68 23.17
N SER A 210 -19.05 6.06 23.90
CA SER A 210 -19.03 6.08 25.36
C SER A 210 -19.01 7.50 25.91
N LYS A 211 -19.79 7.73 26.98
CA LYS A 211 -19.83 8.98 27.75
C LYS A 211 -19.04 8.87 29.05
N GLU A 212 -18.59 7.67 29.40
CA GLU A 212 -17.80 7.40 30.58
C GLU A 212 -16.41 8.02 30.48
N ALA A 213 -15.92 8.69 31.50
CA ALA A 213 -14.64 9.42 31.46
C ALA A 213 -13.45 8.53 31.02
N ARG A 214 -13.43 7.27 31.50
CA ARG A 214 -12.37 6.31 31.22
C ARG A 214 -12.34 5.82 29.74
N THR A 215 -13.47 5.90 29.04
CA THR A 215 -13.64 5.41 27.68
C THR A 215 -14.30 6.43 26.77
N LEU A 216 -14.26 7.72 27.16
CA LEU A 216 -14.95 8.79 26.44
C LEU A 216 -14.67 8.74 24.93
N GLY A 217 -15.73 8.72 24.14
CA GLY A 217 -15.68 8.75 22.67
C GLY A 217 -15.31 7.41 22.02
N LYS A 218 -14.97 6.36 22.78
CA LYS A 218 -14.77 5.02 22.24
C LYS A 218 -16.10 4.34 21.94
N VAL A 219 -16.14 3.46 20.92
CA VAL A 219 -17.34 2.75 20.47
C VAL A 219 -17.18 1.28 20.88
N LEU A 220 -17.63 0.93 22.09
CA LEU A 220 -17.44 -0.40 22.67
C LEU A 220 -18.72 -1.25 22.65
N GLU A 221 -19.80 -0.75 22.07
CA GLU A 221 -21.07 -1.44 21.91
C GLU A 221 -21.73 -1.08 20.58
N GLY A 222 -22.88 -1.70 20.28
CA GLY A 222 -23.57 -1.52 19.03
C GLY A 222 -23.09 -2.48 17.93
N PRO A 223 -23.81 -2.56 16.80
CA PRO A 223 -23.48 -3.43 15.71
C PRO A 223 -22.22 -2.93 14.96
N GLU A 224 -21.47 -3.85 14.42
CA GLU A 224 -20.39 -3.61 13.49
C GLU A 224 -20.68 -4.38 12.21
N PHE A 225 -20.49 -3.72 11.08
CA PHE A 225 -20.74 -4.32 9.77
C PHE A 225 -19.49 -4.36 8.91
N PHE A 226 -19.48 -5.27 7.95
CA PHE A 226 -18.57 -5.32 6.83
C PHE A 226 -19.37 -5.05 5.56
N THR A 227 -18.95 -4.06 4.76
CA THR A 227 -19.66 -3.61 3.55
C THR A 227 -18.74 -3.59 2.35
N ILE A 228 -19.22 -4.11 1.22
CA ILE A 228 -18.64 -3.94 -0.11
C ILE A 228 -19.39 -2.81 -0.82
N PHE A 229 -18.65 -1.87 -1.36
CA PHE A 229 -19.17 -0.74 -2.12
C PHE A 229 -18.78 -0.86 -3.59
N ASN A 230 -19.67 -0.49 -4.47
CA ASN A 230 -19.39 -0.32 -5.89
C ASN A 230 -18.38 0.80 -6.10
N GLY A 231 -17.28 0.51 -6.77
CA GLY A 231 -16.19 1.45 -6.94
C GLY A 231 -16.55 2.69 -7.75
N GLU A 232 -17.36 2.53 -8.80
CA GLU A 232 -17.75 3.63 -9.69
C GLU A 232 -18.70 4.63 -9.02
N THR A 233 -19.54 4.15 -8.09
CA THR A 233 -20.65 4.95 -7.54
C THR A 233 -20.62 5.17 -6.04
N GLY A 234 -19.78 4.43 -5.31
CA GLY A 234 -19.76 4.41 -3.85
C GLY A 234 -21.01 3.82 -3.20
N ALA A 235 -21.90 3.20 -3.97
CA ALA A 235 -23.13 2.60 -3.44
C ALA A 235 -22.83 1.33 -2.64
N ALA A 236 -23.45 1.16 -1.48
CA ALA A 236 -23.36 -0.09 -0.72
C ALA A 236 -24.06 -1.22 -1.49
N MET A 237 -23.30 -2.24 -1.87
CA MET A 237 -23.80 -3.41 -2.62
C MET A 237 -24.26 -4.52 -1.68
N VAL A 238 -23.47 -4.87 -0.71
CA VAL A 238 -23.76 -5.89 0.29
C VAL A 238 -23.17 -5.52 1.64
N THR A 239 -23.91 -5.77 2.71
CA THR A 239 -23.50 -5.53 4.09
C THR A 239 -23.81 -6.78 4.91
N THR A 240 -22.88 -7.20 5.76
CA THR A 240 -23.02 -8.31 6.71
C THR A 240 -22.44 -7.91 8.07
N ASP A 241 -22.68 -8.72 9.10
CA ASP A 241 -22.05 -8.52 10.39
C ASP A 241 -20.52 -8.67 10.27
N TYR A 242 -19.81 -7.81 11.00
CA TYR A 242 -18.35 -7.88 11.06
C TYR A 242 -17.88 -9.08 11.90
N ILE A 243 -16.99 -9.87 11.36
CA ILE A 243 -16.33 -10.97 12.05
C ILE A 243 -14.85 -10.62 12.24
N PRO A 244 -14.32 -10.74 13.47
CA PRO A 244 -14.97 -11.22 14.71
C PRO A 244 -15.77 -10.12 15.40
N SER A 245 -16.76 -10.54 16.20
CA SER A 245 -17.38 -9.62 17.17
C SER A 245 -16.35 -9.09 18.16
N ARG A 246 -16.54 -7.85 18.63
CA ARG A 246 -15.67 -7.25 19.65
C ARG A 246 -15.75 -7.96 21.01
N TYR A 247 -16.80 -8.72 21.24
CA TYR A 247 -17.06 -9.32 22.55
C TYR A 247 -16.32 -10.65 22.75
N PRO A 248 -15.78 -10.89 23.97
CA PRO A 248 -15.68 -9.90 25.06
C PRO A 248 -14.73 -8.77 24.69
N THR A 249 -14.96 -7.54 25.18
CA THR A 249 -14.11 -6.36 24.89
C THR A 249 -12.74 -6.44 25.59
N ASP A 250 -12.63 -7.26 26.62
CA ASP A 250 -11.37 -7.61 27.27
C ASP A 250 -10.78 -8.91 26.69
N GLY A 251 -9.48 -9.11 26.78
CA GLY A 251 -8.77 -10.29 26.30
C GLY A 251 -8.06 -10.13 24.95
N TRP A 252 -8.22 -9.00 24.27
CA TRP A 252 -7.55 -8.71 23.00
C TRP A 252 -6.05 -8.40 23.15
N GLY A 253 -5.60 -8.02 24.36
CA GLY A 253 -4.18 -7.86 24.71
C GLY A 253 -3.70 -8.90 25.72
N GLY A 254 -4.48 -9.91 26.01
CA GLY A 254 -4.38 -10.81 27.15
C GLY A 254 -3.19 -11.80 27.18
N PRO A 255 -3.28 -12.85 28.01
CA PRO A 255 -2.16 -13.79 28.23
C PRO A 255 -1.56 -14.32 26.93
N GLY A 256 -0.24 -14.33 26.86
CA GLY A 256 0.50 -14.63 25.62
C GLY A 256 0.59 -13.46 24.65
N GLY A 257 -0.14 -12.37 24.93
CA GLY A 257 -0.09 -11.14 24.17
C GLY A 257 0.95 -10.16 24.67
N ASN A 258 1.21 -9.18 23.82
CA ASN A 258 2.16 -8.10 24.08
C ASN A 258 1.37 -6.81 24.34
N GLY A 259 0.97 -6.55 25.57
CA GLY A 259 0.24 -5.34 25.90
C GLY A 259 -0.85 -5.49 26.96
N GLY A 260 -0.90 -6.63 27.63
CA GLY A 260 -1.80 -6.91 28.75
C GLY A 260 -3.29 -6.89 28.38
N ASN A 261 -4.14 -7.26 29.32
CA ASN A 261 -5.58 -7.12 29.17
C ASN A 261 -6.01 -5.66 29.29
N ASP A 262 -6.94 -5.24 28.44
CA ASP A 262 -7.43 -3.88 28.41
C ASP A 262 -8.92 -3.84 28.00
N ASN A 263 -9.77 -3.46 28.94
CA ASN A 263 -11.20 -3.26 28.71
C ASN A 263 -11.56 -1.78 28.44
N THR A 264 -10.57 -0.93 28.17
CA THR A 264 -10.77 0.48 27.85
C THR A 264 -10.94 0.78 26.37
N GLY A 265 -10.89 -0.26 25.52
CA GLY A 265 -11.03 -0.15 24.06
C GLY A 265 -9.71 0.20 23.35
N ASN A 266 -8.56 0.05 24.00
CA ASN A 266 -7.28 0.21 23.32
C ASN A 266 -6.95 -1.01 22.43
N ARG A 267 -7.09 -2.22 22.96
CA ARG A 267 -6.66 -3.44 22.27
C ARG A 267 -7.75 -4.08 21.39
N VAL A 268 -9.04 -3.91 21.73
CA VAL A 268 -10.16 -4.47 20.98
C VAL A 268 -10.36 -3.82 19.60
N ASP A 269 -10.03 -2.56 19.44
CA ASP A 269 -10.21 -1.81 18.18
C ASP A 269 -8.88 -1.63 17.42
N ARG A 270 -8.14 -2.70 17.27
CA ARG A 270 -6.92 -2.81 16.47
C ARG A 270 -7.21 -3.63 15.22
N PHE A 271 -7.45 -2.94 14.11
CA PHE A 271 -7.86 -3.56 12.85
C PHE A 271 -6.72 -3.56 11.83
N LEU A 272 -6.62 -4.66 11.10
CA LEU A 272 -5.91 -4.76 9.83
C LEU A 272 -6.88 -5.28 8.78
N ALA A 273 -6.51 -5.18 7.51
CA ALA A 273 -7.24 -5.77 6.40
C ALA A 273 -6.30 -5.99 5.21
N CYS A 274 -6.63 -6.96 4.37
CA CYS A 274 -5.94 -7.19 3.10
C CYS A 274 -6.87 -7.80 2.06
N ALA A 275 -6.37 -7.92 0.84
CA ALA A 275 -6.89 -8.82 -0.17
C ALA A 275 -5.87 -9.92 -0.43
N ALA A 276 -6.31 -11.12 -0.80
CA ALA A 276 -5.46 -12.29 -1.04
C ALA A 276 -6.08 -13.19 -2.09
N TYR A 277 -5.28 -13.75 -2.99
CA TYR A 277 -5.73 -14.74 -3.98
C TYR A 277 -5.81 -16.15 -3.36
N LEU A 278 -6.68 -16.33 -2.36
CA LEU A 278 -6.85 -17.59 -1.60
C LEU A 278 -7.35 -18.78 -2.44
N ASP A 279 -7.77 -18.56 -3.66
CA ASP A 279 -8.12 -19.60 -4.62
C ASP A 279 -7.22 -19.57 -5.88
N GLY A 280 -6.21 -18.72 -5.89
CA GLY A 280 -5.29 -18.52 -7.00
C GLY A 280 -5.91 -17.84 -8.23
N LYS A 281 -7.12 -17.27 -8.13
CA LYS A 281 -7.85 -16.72 -9.29
C LYS A 281 -8.47 -15.34 -9.06
N LEU A 282 -9.26 -15.21 -8.01
CA LEU A 282 -9.94 -13.98 -7.65
C LEU A 282 -9.61 -13.60 -6.21
N PRO A 283 -9.44 -12.30 -5.91
CA PRO A 283 -9.10 -11.90 -4.56
C PRO A 283 -10.26 -12.14 -3.59
N SER A 284 -9.92 -12.62 -2.41
CA SER A 284 -10.77 -12.60 -1.22
C SER A 284 -10.39 -11.40 -0.37
N VAL A 285 -11.33 -10.82 0.38
CA VAL A 285 -11.02 -9.78 1.36
C VAL A 285 -10.86 -10.42 2.73
N VAL A 286 -9.79 -10.07 3.44
CA VAL A 286 -9.55 -10.57 4.81
C VAL A 286 -9.63 -9.40 5.78
N MET A 287 -10.64 -9.42 6.64
CA MET A 287 -10.85 -8.42 7.69
C MET A 287 -10.31 -8.96 9.01
N CYS A 288 -9.44 -8.19 9.66
CA CYS A 288 -8.72 -8.64 10.83
C CYS A 288 -9.06 -7.81 12.06
N ARG A 289 -8.94 -8.41 13.25
CA ARG A 289 -8.99 -7.72 14.54
C ARG A 289 -7.98 -8.34 15.49
N GLY A 290 -7.20 -7.48 16.13
CA GLY A 290 -6.23 -7.86 17.17
C GLY A 290 -4.90 -8.35 16.62
N TYR A 291 -3.84 -8.01 17.34
CA TYR A 291 -2.48 -8.45 17.07
C TYR A 291 -1.58 -8.43 18.32
N TYR A 292 -2.03 -7.84 19.43
CA TYR A 292 -1.31 -7.83 20.70
C TYR A 292 -1.58 -9.08 21.57
N GLY A 293 -2.70 -9.74 21.35
CA GLY A 293 -3.12 -10.93 22.07
C GLY A 293 -3.98 -11.80 21.17
N ARG A 294 -5.29 -11.92 21.48
CA ARG A 294 -6.22 -12.59 20.56
C ARG A 294 -6.12 -11.96 19.18
N THR A 295 -5.99 -12.79 18.17
CA THR A 295 -5.82 -12.41 16.78
C THR A 295 -6.86 -13.15 15.95
N VAL A 296 -7.62 -12.43 15.14
CA VAL A 296 -8.64 -13.02 14.27
C VAL A 296 -8.51 -12.46 12.87
N LEU A 297 -8.46 -13.36 11.88
CA LEU A 297 -8.52 -13.07 10.46
C LEU A 297 -9.78 -13.73 9.91
N ALA A 298 -10.63 -12.97 9.23
CA ALA A 298 -11.88 -13.46 8.62
C ALA A 298 -11.86 -13.21 7.12
N ALA A 299 -11.77 -14.28 6.31
CA ALA A 299 -11.75 -14.21 4.86
C ALA A 299 -13.16 -14.26 4.27
N TRP A 300 -13.37 -13.44 3.25
CA TRP A 300 -14.65 -13.25 2.59
C TRP A 300 -14.48 -13.27 1.07
N ASP A 301 -15.34 -14.01 0.40
CA ASP A 301 -15.46 -14.03 -1.05
C ASP A 301 -16.64 -13.16 -1.50
N TYR A 302 -16.39 -12.19 -2.36
CA TYR A 302 -17.43 -11.46 -3.07
C TYR A 302 -17.52 -12.02 -4.48
N ARG A 303 -18.60 -12.74 -4.79
CA ARG A 303 -18.78 -13.43 -6.08
C ARG A 303 -20.25 -13.33 -6.51
N ASN A 304 -20.48 -12.91 -7.74
CA ASN A 304 -21.84 -12.83 -8.31
C ASN A 304 -22.81 -12.03 -7.44
N GLY A 305 -22.37 -10.91 -6.87
CA GLY A 305 -23.16 -10.05 -6.00
C GLY A 305 -23.44 -10.61 -4.60
N LYS A 306 -22.77 -11.69 -4.20
CA LYS A 306 -22.90 -12.33 -2.87
C LYS A 306 -21.60 -12.27 -2.12
N LEU A 307 -21.69 -11.96 -0.83
CA LEU A 307 -20.60 -12.00 0.12
C LEU A 307 -20.74 -13.25 0.98
N THR A 308 -19.71 -14.10 0.98
CA THR A 308 -19.69 -15.38 1.73
C THR A 308 -18.43 -15.46 2.56
N SER A 309 -18.55 -15.84 3.84
CA SER A 309 -17.38 -16.15 4.67
C SER A 309 -16.70 -17.41 4.12
N ARG A 310 -15.40 -17.33 3.85
CA ARG A 310 -14.58 -18.46 3.39
C ARG A 310 -14.06 -19.27 4.58
N TRP A 311 -13.39 -18.58 5.49
CA TRP A 311 -12.86 -19.14 6.73
C TRP A 311 -12.64 -18.07 7.79
N VAL A 312 -12.49 -18.49 9.03
CA VAL A 312 -12.11 -17.63 10.16
C VAL A 312 -10.97 -18.30 10.92
N PHE A 313 -9.82 -17.66 10.97
CA PHE A 313 -8.71 -18.00 11.85
C PHE A 313 -8.88 -17.21 13.15
N ASP A 314 -8.86 -17.88 14.30
CA ASP A 314 -9.06 -17.25 15.62
C ASP A 314 -8.18 -17.93 16.67
N THR A 315 -7.26 -17.18 17.25
CA THR A 315 -6.36 -17.68 18.30
C THR A 315 -7.02 -17.81 19.67
N LYS A 316 -8.23 -17.31 19.84
CA LYS A 316 -9.12 -17.43 21.03
C LYS A 316 -8.54 -16.83 22.30
N ASP A 317 -7.95 -17.65 23.18
CA ASP A 317 -7.68 -17.31 24.58
C ASP A 317 -6.23 -16.87 24.89
N GLY A 318 -5.44 -16.60 23.87
CA GLY A 318 -4.05 -16.16 24.03
C GLY A 318 -3.04 -17.25 24.42
N LYS A 319 -3.47 -18.51 24.61
CA LYS A 319 -2.58 -19.66 24.84
C LYS A 319 -2.12 -20.33 23.55
N ASN A 320 -2.75 -19.96 22.47
CA ASN A 320 -2.40 -20.40 21.14
C ASN A 320 -1.03 -19.81 20.74
N PRO A 321 -0.12 -20.58 20.12
CA PRO A 321 1.21 -20.09 19.72
C PRO A 321 1.17 -18.94 18.70
N PHE A 322 0.03 -18.71 18.07
CA PHE A 322 -0.18 -17.60 17.14
C PHE A 322 -0.70 -16.32 17.81
N SER A 323 -1.05 -16.35 19.09
CA SER A 323 -1.53 -15.16 19.81
C SER A 323 -0.40 -14.16 20.04
N GLY A 324 -0.68 -12.86 19.82
CA GLY A 324 0.27 -11.77 20.07
C GLY A 324 1.43 -11.71 19.08
N GLN A 325 1.28 -12.31 17.89
CA GLN A 325 2.32 -12.37 16.88
C GLN A 325 2.13 -11.37 15.73
N GLY A 326 1.00 -10.66 15.69
CA GLY A 326 0.72 -9.71 14.61
C GLY A 326 1.44 -8.38 14.78
N ASN A 327 1.73 -7.71 13.67
CA ASN A 327 2.32 -6.37 13.61
C ASN A 327 1.26 -5.30 13.32
N HIS A 328 1.68 -4.03 13.20
CA HIS A 328 0.84 -2.94 12.72
C HIS A 328 0.62 -2.95 11.20
N ASN A 329 1.12 -3.95 10.52
CA ASN A 329 0.91 -4.22 9.09
C ASN A 329 1.00 -5.73 8.83
N LEU A 330 0.77 -6.11 7.61
CA LEU A 330 0.86 -7.48 7.12
C LEU A 330 1.40 -7.49 5.69
N THR A 331 1.71 -8.67 5.18
CA THR A 331 2.01 -8.88 3.76
C THR A 331 1.26 -10.12 3.27
N VAL A 332 0.86 -10.09 2.01
CA VAL A 332 0.18 -11.20 1.34
C VAL A 332 1.00 -11.64 0.13
N THR A 333 1.31 -12.92 0.06
CA THR A 333 2.12 -13.50 -1.02
C THR A 333 2.02 -15.03 -1.01
N ASP A 334 2.26 -15.67 -2.14
CA ASP A 334 2.43 -17.12 -2.26
C ASP A 334 3.80 -17.52 -1.66
N VAL A 335 3.83 -18.02 -0.43
CA VAL A 335 5.08 -18.35 0.27
C VAL A 335 5.55 -19.79 0.03
N ASP A 336 4.69 -20.65 -0.50
CA ASP A 336 4.99 -22.08 -0.65
C ASP A 336 4.92 -22.59 -2.10
N ASP A 337 4.70 -21.67 -3.05
CA ASP A 337 4.64 -21.88 -4.50
C ASP A 337 3.46 -22.79 -4.95
N ASP A 338 2.33 -22.77 -4.22
CA ASP A 338 1.13 -23.52 -4.59
C ASP A 338 0.17 -22.76 -5.52
N GLY A 339 0.49 -21.48 -5.79
CA GLY A 339 -0.27 -20.57 -6.65
C GLY A 339 -1.43 -19.87 -5.93
N LYS A 340 -1.45 -19.90 -4.61
CA LYS A 340 -2.38 -19.15 -3.76
C LYS A 340 -1.59 -18.35 -2.73
N ASP A 341 -2.24 -17.37 -2.14
CA ASP A 341 -1.57 -16.46 -1.21
C ASP A 341 -1.73 -16.89 0.24
N GLU A 342 -0.65 -16.77 1.01
CA GLU A 342 -0.60 -16.79 2.46
C GLU A 342 -0.59 -15.37 3.01
N ILE A 343 -0.92 -15.26 4.30
CA ILE A 343 -0.92 -13.99 5.02
C ILE A 343 0.20 -14.02 6.06
N VAL A 344 1.26 -13.27 5.79
CA VAL A 344 2.34 -13.00 6.76
C VAL A 344 1.84 -11.91 7.71
N TYR A 345 1.45 -12.33 8.91
CA TYR A 345 0.82 -11.47 9.92
C TYR A 345 1.77 -11.17 11.08
N GLY A 346 2.85 -10.46 10.79
CA GLY A 346 3.94 -10.23 11.76
C GLY A 346 4.84 -11.44 11.93
N SER A 347 4.89 -12.00 13.14
CA SER A 347 5.73 -13.16 13.51
C SER A 347 5.03 -14.51 13.29
N MET A 348 3.99 -14.55 12.46
CA MET A 348 3.26 -15.76 12.09
C MET A 348 2.80 -15.72 10.64
N VAL A 349 2.51 -16.88 10.07
CA VAL A 349 1.92 -17.02 8.73
C VAL A 349 0.64 -17.84 8.82
N VAL A 350 -0.40 -17.38 8.14
CA VAL A 350 -1.69 -18.05 7.98
C VAL A 350 -1.84 -18.48 6.52
N ASP A 351 -2.06 -19.77 6.31
CA ASP A 351 -2.20 -20.44 5.04
C ASP A 351 -3.51 -20.06 4.32
N ASP A 352 -3.58 -20.21 2.99
CA ASP A 352 -4.72 -19.94 2.10
C ASP A 352 -6.02 -20.57 2.60
N ASN A 353 -5.91 -21.70 3.29
CA ASN A 353 -7.02 -22.46 3.87
C ASN A 353 -7.47 -21.98 5.26
N GLY A 354 -6.88 -20.92 5.80
CA GLY A 354 -7.20 -20.34 7.10
C GLY A 354 -6.64 -21.07 8.30
N LYS A 355 -5.63 -21.93 8.12
CA LYS A 355 -4.89 -22.54 9.22
C LYS A 355 -3.57 -21.82 9.45
N GLY A 356 -3.09 -21.79 10.68
CA GLY A 356 -1.76 -21.31 10.95
C GLY A 356 -0.72 -22.24 10.32
N LEU A 357 0.15 -21.69 9.47
CA LEU A 357 1.25 -22.43 8.85
C LEU A 357 2.37 -22.63 9.87
N PHE A 358 2.86 -21.53 10.45
CA PHE A 358 3.79 -21.53 11.56
C PHE A 358 3.72 -20.21 12.34
N SER A 359 4.33 -20.23 13.54
CA SER A 359 4.57 -19.05 14.37
C SER A 359 6.01 -19.11 14.88
N THR A 360 6.74 -18.00 14.74
CA THR A 360 8.12 -17.88 15.23
C THR A 360 8.19 -17.58 16.73
N GLY A 361 7.10 -17.08 17.32
CA GLY A 361 7.05 -16.68 18.71
C GLY A 361 7.78 -15.38 19.04
N PHE A 362 8.17 -14.57 18.03
CA PHE A 362 8.97 -13.35 18.25
C PHE A 362 8.14 -12.12 18.64
N ARG A 363 6.84 -12.25 18.77
CA ARG A 363 5.95 -11.18 19.23
C ARG A 363 5.58 -10.16 18.15
N HIS A 364 4.85 -9.17 18.64
CA HIS A 364 4.44 -7.96 17.94
C HIS A 364 5.62 -7.07 17.51
N GLY A 365 5.41 -6.27 16.47
CA GLY A 365 6.32 -5.25 15.99
C GLY A 365 5.61 -4.19 15.14
N ASP A 366 6.28 -3.06 14.90
CA ASP A 366 5.70 -1.92 14.20
C ASP A 366 5.90 -1.96 12.66
N ALA A 367 6.90 -2.71 12.18
CA ALA A 367 7.23 -2.82 10.76
C ALA A 367 7.33 -4.27 10.31
N LEU A 368 7.13 -4.50 9.02
CA LEU A 368 7.26 -5.81 8.39
C LEU A 368 7.63 -5.63 6.93
N HIS A 369 8.72 -6.26 6.49
CA HIS A 369 9.14 -6.26 5.10
C HIS A 369 9.27 -7.70 4.63
N VAL A 370 8.61 -8.04 3.52
CA VAL A 370 8.60 -9.38 2.94
C VAL A 370 8.88 -9.27 1.45
N SER A 371 9.95 -9.88 1.00
CA SER A 371 10.36 -9.97 -0.41
C SER A 371 11.43 -11.06 -0.52
N ASP A 372 11.92 -11.33 -1.72
CA ASP A 372 13.18 -12.02 -1.94
C ASP A 372 14.32 -11.04 -1.57
N LEU A 373 14.62 -10.97 -0.25
CA LEU A 373 15.61 -10.04 0.31
C LEU A 373 17.03 -10.61 0.26
N ASP A 374 17.17 -11.92 0.23
CA ASP A 374 18.44 -12.62 0.10
C ASP A 374 18.39 -13.63 -1.05
N PRO A 375 18.68 -13.23 -2.30
CA PRO A 375 18.56 -14.12 -3.47
C PRO A 375 19.51 -15.33 -3.44
N SER A 376 20.35 -15.45 -2.42
CA SER A 376 21.13 -16.67 -2.17
C SER A 376 20.32 -17.76 -1.45
N LYS A 377 19.14 -17.43 -0.93
CA LYS A 377 18.18 -18.31 -0.27
C LYS A 377 17.00 -18.63 -1.19
N PRO A 378 16.36 -19.78 -1.04
CA PRO A 378 15.15 -20.06 -1.79
C PRO A 378 13.91 -19.43 -1.14
N GLY A 379 13.07 -18.78 -1.94
CA GLY A 379 11.81 -18.19 -1.49
C GLY A 379 11.95 -16.77 -0.98
N LEU A 380 11.04 -16.35 -0.11
CA LEU A 380 10.97 -15.00 0.41
C LEU A 380 11.44 -14.94 1.86
N GLU A 381 12.05 -13.84 2.25
CA GLU A 381 12.42 -13.53 3.62
C GLU A 381 11.45 -12.55 4.25
N VAL A 382 11.28 -12.69 5.55
CA VAL A 382 10.59 -11.72 6.41
C VAL A 382 11.64 -11.02 7.27
N PHE A 383 11.72 -9.71 7.16
CA PHE A 383 12.42 -8.85 8.11
C PHE A 383 11.41 -8.19 9.04
N GLY A 384 11.61 -8.28 10.35
CA GLY A 384 10.73 -7.65 11.35
C GLY A 384 11.49 -7.17 12.57
N PRO A 385 11.28 -5.90 12.98
CA PRO A 385 11.55 -5.45 14.34
C PRO A 385 10.46 -5.93 15.29
N HIS A 386 10.80 -6.09 16.58
CA HIS A 386 9.91 -6.60 17.63
C HIS A 386 9.90 -5.69 18.84
N GLU A 387 8.72 -5.36 19.34
CA GLU A 387 8.52 -4.55 20.51
C GLU A 387 8.35 -5.38 21.79
N ILE A 388 8.60 -4.75 22.95
CA ILE A 388 8.39 -5.29 24.29
C ILE A 388 7.36 -4.40 25.00
N GLU A 389 6.09 -4.77 24.89
CA GLU A 389 4.96 -3.94 25.32
C GLU A 389 4.49 -4.19 26.76
N ASP A 390 4.57 -5.43 27.22
CA ASP A 390 3.95 -5.92 28.46
C ASP A 390 4.89 -5.96 29.65
N HIS A 391 6.14 -5.54 29.48
CA HIS A 391 7.13 -5.51 30.53
C HIS A 391 7.38 -4.08 31.01
N SER A 392 7.70 -3.93 32.30
CA SER A 392 8.24 -2.70 32.83
C SER A 392 9.60 -2.45 32.17
N LYS A 393 9.59 -1.68 31.10
CA LYS A 393 10.81 -1.23 30.42
C LYS A 393 11.60 -0.39 31.42
N GLY A 394 12.85 -0.73 31.64
CA GLY A 394 13.78 0.25 32.18
C GLY A 394 13.93 1.42 31.20
N ASP A 395 14.48 2.54 31.62
CA ASP A 395 14.70 3.74 30.80
C ASP A 395 15.48 3.46 29.50
N SER A 396 16.14 2.31 29.41
CA SER A 396 16.92 1.86 28.24
C SER A 396 16.14 1.06 27.20
N GLY A 397 14.88 0.68 27.46
CA GLY A 397 14.14 -0.25 26.60
C GLY A 397 14.68 -1.70 26.62
N TYR A 398 15.60 -2.03 27.50
CA TYR A 398 16.19 -3.36 27.65
C TYR A 398 15.40 -4.21 28.65
N VAL A 399 15.07 -5.45 28.26
CA VAL A 399 14.39 -6.42 29.11
C VAL A 399 15.08 -7.77 28.98
N LYS A 400 15.68 -8.25 30.07
CA LYS A 400 16.42 -9.51 30.09
C LYS A 400 15.52 -10.70 29.70
N ASP A 401 16.07 -11.58 28.89
CA ASP A 401 15.42 -12.82 28.41
C ASP A 401 14.16 -12.56 27.55
N ALA A 402 14.00 -11.35 27.00
CA ALA A 402 12.89 -11.03 26.10
C ALA A 402 13.09 -11.58 24.67
N GLY A 403 14.31 -11.92 24.29
CA GLY A 403 14.65 -12.45 22.97
C GLY A 403 15.02 -11.38 21.94
N PRO A 404 14.96 -11.69 20.63
CA PRO A 404 15.41 -10.76 19.61
C PRO A 404 14.48 -9.55 19.48
N GLY A 405 15.08 -8.37 19.28
CA GLY A 405 14.37 -7.15 18.88
C GLY A 405 14.30 -6.99 17.36
N VAL A 406 15.09 -7.78 16.60
CA VAL A 406 15.05 -7.81 15.13
C VAL A 406 15.30 -9.23 14.65
N THR A 407 14.57 -9.66 13.62
CA THR A 407 14.75 -10.98 13.01
C THR A 407 14.70 -10.93 11.49
N VAL A 408 15.36 -11.92 10.86
CA VAL A 408 15.15 -12.32 9.47
C VAL A 408 14.86 -13.82 9.46
N TYR A 409 13.79 -14.22 8.79
CA TYR A 409 13.40 -15.64 8.70
C TYR A 409 12.72 -15.95 7.37
N SER A 410 12.71 -17.23 6.99
CA SER A 410 12.00 -17.72 5.81
C SER A 410 10.49 -17.51 5.94
N ALA A 411 9.86 -16.84 4.99
CA ALA A 411 8.41 -16.70 4.94
C ALA A 411 7.69 -18.05 4.76
N ARG A 412 8.36 -19.04 4.16
CA ARG A 412 7.82 -20.40 3.89
C ARG A 412 7.85 -21.30 5.11
N THR A 413 8.96 -21.28 5.87
CA THR A 413 9.21 -22.31 6.89
C THR A 413 9.33 -21.78 8.32
N GLY A 414 9.52 -20.45 8.48
CA GLY A 414 9.86 -19.86 9.77
C GLY A 414 11.31 -20.11 10.21
N GLU A 415 12.15 -20.72 9.36
CA GLU A 415 13.58 -20.88 9.65
C GLU A 415 14.24 -19.52 9.83
N VAL A 416 14.92 -19.35 10.95
CA VAL A 416 15.50 -18.06 11.32
C VAL A 416 16.92 -17.96 10.80
N TYR A 417 17.17 -16.95 9.98
CA TYR A 417 18.46 -16.65 9.37
C TYR A 417 19.30 -15.65 10.20
N PHE A 418 18.61 -14.71 10.85
CA PHE A 418 19.27 -13.69 11.68
C PHE A 418 18.45 -13.32 12.90
N LYS A 419 19.13 -13.05 14.02
CA LYS A 419 18.59 -12.46 15.25
C LYS A 419 19.52 -11.34 15.72
N GLY A 420 18.98 -10.15 15.90
CA GLY A 420 19.69 -8.97 16.38
C GLY A 420 18.98 -8.25 17.50
N ALA A 421 19.64 -7.22 18.05
CA ALA A 421 19.08 -6.38 19.12
C ALA A 421 18.49 -7.21 20.29
N ILE A 422 19.24 -8.21 20.76
CA ILE A 422 18.78 -9.16 21.80
C ILE A 422 18.36 -8.38 23.04
N ASP A 423 17.20 -8.76 23.60
CA ASP A 423 16.58 -8.17 24.79
C ASP A 423 16.33 -6.65 24.68
N THR A 424 16.27 -6.14 23.46
CA THR A 424 16.09 -4.70 23.19
C THR A 424 14.75 -4.48 22.48
N ASP A 425 13.98 -3.51 22.98
CA ASP A 425 12.76 -3.01 22.36
C ASP A 425 13.10 -2.23 21.07
N VAL A 426 12.62 -2.68 19.91
CA VAL A 426 12.89 -2.05 18.62
C VAL A 426 11.58 -1.65 17.94
N GLY A 427 11.29 -0.34 17.92
CA GLY A 427 10.04 0.21 17.41
C GLY A 427 10.01 0.40 15.88
N GLY A 428 11.07 0.09 15.13
CA GLY A 428 11.02 0.22 13.68
C GLY A 428 12.30 -0.18 12.98
N GLY A 429 12.17 -0.52 11.70
CA GLY A 429 13.28 -0.92 10.84
C GLY A 429 12.81 -1.04 9.39
N THR A 430 13.76 -1.18 8.48
CA THR A 430 13.54 -1.30 7.04
C THR A 430 14.52 -2.32 6.47
N ALA A 431 14.08 -3.10 5.50
CA ALA A 431 14.92 -3.96 4.68
C ALA A 431 14.61 -3.75 3.21
N GLU A 432 15.64 -3.40 2.43
CA GLU A 432 15.51 -3.14 1.00
C GLU A 432 16.87 -3.04 0.30
N ASN A 433 16.91 -3.31 -1.00
CA ASN A 433 18.11 -3.13 -1.84
C ASN A 433 18.33 -1.65 -2.13
N ILE A 434 19.29 -1.02 -1.43
CA ILE A 434 19.66 0.40 -1.57
C ILE A 434 21.13 0.63 -1.95
N ASP A 435 21.93 -0.43 -1.99
CA ASP A 435 23.38 -0.36 -2.31
C ASP A 435 23.78 -1.48 -3.27
N ALA A 436 23.88 -1.17 -4.56
CA ALA A 436 24.27 -2.11 -5.62
C ALA A 436 25.66 -2.75 -5.43
N SER A 437 26.47 -2.30 -4.47
CA SER A 437 27.77 -2.92 -4.16
C SER A 437 27.66 -4.20 -3.33
N ASN A 438 26.46 -4.48 -2.77
CA ASN A 438 26.18 -5.68 -2.00
C ASN A 438 25.10 -6.51 -2.71
N PRO A 439 25.24 -7.84 -2.76
CA PRO A 439 24.17 -8.71 -3.30
C PRO A 439 23.02 -8.83 -2.30
N GLY A 440 21.78 -8.77 -2.81
CA GLY A 440 20.57 -8.82 -2.00
C GLY A 440 20.21 -7.48 -1.37
N ALA A 441 19.28 -7.51 -0.44
CA ALA A 441 18.84 -6.33 0.29
C ALA A 441 19.75 -6.00 1.48
N GLU A 442 19.65 -4.78 1.96
CA GLU A 442 20.23 -4.32 3.22
C GLU A 442 19.14 -4.11 4.26
N MET A 443 19.51 -4.18 5.54
CA MET A 443 18.62 -3.90 6.64
C MET A 443 19.21 -2.92 7.65
N TRP A 444 18.33 -2.12 8.24
CA TRP A 444 18.65 -1.23 9.35
C TRP A 444 17.44 -1.05 10.24
N TRP A 445 17.67 -0.74 11.51
CA TRP A 445 16.60 -0.57 12.51
C TRP A 445 16.94 0.51 13.51
N SER A 446 15.98 0.92 14.32
CA SER A 446 16.19 1.89 15.40
C SER A 446 17.28 1.40 16.35
N GLY A 447 18.41 2.13 16.40
CA GLY A 447 19.55 1.74 17.22
C GLY A 447 20.53 0.75 16.57
N SER A 448 20.39 0.39 15.28
CA SER A 448 21.30 -0.53 14.57
C SER A 448 22.75 -0.05 14.53
N GLY A 449 22.97 1.25 14.57
CA GLY A 449 24.29 1.86 14.47
C GLY A 449 24.98 1.69 13.11
N GLY A 450 24.21 1.28 12.08
CA GLY A 450 24.73 1.10 10.72
C GLY A 450 23.74 0.42 9.78
N LEU A 451 24.14 0.29 8.52
CA LEU A 451 23.53 -0.53 7.50
C LEU A 451 24.11 -1.94 7.58
N HIS A 452 23.29 -2.96 7.46
CA HIS A 452 23.67 -4.37 7.59
C HIS A 452 23.21 -5.17 6.38
N SER A 453 23.99 -6.18 5.98
CA SER A 453 23.51 -7.22 5.07
C SER A 453 22.42 -8.06 5.71
N MET A 454 21.69 -8.85 4.94
CA MET A 454 20.66 -9.77 5.46
C MET A 454 21.20 -10.85 6.40
N GLN A 455 22.53 -11.07 6.42
CA GLN A 455 23.24 -11.94 7.38
C GLN A 455 23.65 -11.21 8.66
N GLY A 456 23.31 -9.91 8.80
CA GLY A 456 23.63 -9.10 9.98
C GLY A 456 25.04 -8.52 10.03
N VAL A 457 25.80 -8.60 8.95
CA VAL A 457 27.14 -7.98 8.86
C VAL A 457 26.97 -6.48 8.62
N LYS A 458 27.57 -5.66 9.47
CA LYS A 458 27.59 -4.20 9.26
C LYS A 458 28.44 -3.86 8.03
N ILE A 459 27.85 -3.19 7.05
CA ILE A 459 28.47 -2.88 5.75
C ILE A 459 28.59 -1.38 5.49
N GLY A 460 27.89 -0.54 6.24
CA GLY A 460 27.91 0.89 6.01
C GLY A 460 27.34 1.73 7.16
N PRO A 461 27.27 3.05 6.98
CA PRO A 461 26.57 3.93 7.90
C PRO A 461 25.06 3.73 7.82
N THR A 462 24.35 4.09 8.89
CA THR A 462 22.88 4.10 8.86
C THR A 462 22.38 5.05 7.78
N PRO A 463 21.45 4.62 6.91
CA PRO A 463 20.85 5.48 5.89
C PRO A 463 20.19 6.72 6.51
N THR A 464 20.22 7.82 5.81
CA THR A 464 19.61 9.09 6.20
C THR A 464 18.64 9.57 5.13
N GLY A 465 17.69 10.42 5.51
CA GLY A 465 16.78 11.06 4.56
C GLY A 465 15.42 10.42 4.41
N GLY A 466 15.16 9.32 5.11
CA GLY A 466 13.85 8.64 5.13
C GLY A 466 13.99 7.16 5.38
N SER A 467 12.85 6.50 5.60
CA SER A 467 12.75 5.04 5.78
C SER A 467 11.75 4.40 4.82
N TRP A 468 11.25 5.15 3.84
CA TRP A 468 10.30 4.67 2.85
C TRP A 468 11.01 4.40 1.53
N PRO A 469 11.33 3.14 1.18
CA PRO A 469 11.95 2.80 -0.09
C PRO A 469 11.02 3.07 -1.28
N ILE A 470 11.62 3.58 -2.38
CA ILE A 470 10.91 3.90 -3.63
C ILE A 470 11.83 3.71 -4.84
N TRP A 471 11.36 3.12 -5.93
CA TRP A 471 12.07 3.12 -7.21
C TRP A 471 11.86 4.46 -7.92
N TRP A 472 12.86 5.33 -7.89
CA TRP A 472 12.71 6.70 -8.38
C TRP A 472 13.62 7.03 -9.56
N ASP A 473 14.91 6.73 -9.46
CA ASP A 473 15.83 7.04 -10.54
C ASP A 473 15.83 5.98 -11.65
N GLY A 474 16.88 5.76 -12.35
CA GLY A 474 16.88 4.86 -13.52
C GLY A 474 17.52 3.51 -13.28
N ASP A 475 18.04 3.21 -12.08
CA ASP A 475 18.64 1.93 -11.72
C ASP A 475 17.73 1.07 -10.83
N PHE A 476 18.15 -0.14 -10.48
CA PHE A 476 17.34 -1.09 -9.73
C PHE A 476 17.49 -1.00 -8.21
N THR A 477 18.33 -0.11 -7.70
CA THR A 477 18.36 0.18 -6.27
C THR A 477 17.23 1.14 -5.90
N ARG A 478 16.69 0.99 -4.69
CA ARG A 478 15.65 1.91 -4.21
C ARG A 478 16.27 3.11 -3.52
N GLU A 479 15.65 4.26 -3.74
CA GLU A 479 15.88 5.46 -2.98
C GLU A 479 15.04 5.47 -1.71
N LEU A 480 15.38 6.36 -0.78
CA LEU A 480 14.69 6.55 0.48
C LEU A 480 13.91 7.86 0.47
N MET A 481 12.60 7.76 0.55
CA MET A 481 11.71 8.92 0.67
C MET A 481 11.44 9.24 2.14
N GLY A 482 11.41 10.54 2.45
CA GLY A 482 10.99 11.03 3.76
C GLY A 482 10.72 12.54 3.70
N GLY A 483 9.56 12.95 4.23
CA GLY A 483 9.18 14.37 4.26
C GLY A 483 9.12 15.04 2.89
N GLY A 484 8.81 14.29 1.82
CA GLY A 484 8.76 14.78 0.44
C GLY A 484 10.13 14.91 -0.24
N ARG A 485 11.17 14.36 0.34
CA ARG A 485 12.50 14.26 -0.28
C ARG A 485 12.77 12.82 -0.69
N VAL A 486 13.47 12.65 -1.80
CA VAL A 486 13.98 11.35 -2.25
C VAL A 486 15.50 11.41 -2.18
N ASN A 487 16.09 10.48 -1.43
CA ASN A 487 17.51 10.42 -1.16
C ASN A 487 18.08 9.09 -1.65
N LYS A 488 19.18 9.15 -2.41
CA LYS A 488 19.93 7.95 -2.78
C LYS A 488 21.03 7.69 -1.75
N TYR A 489 21.17 6.43 -1.35
CA TYR A 489 22.18 6.04 -0.37
C TYR A 489 23.59 6.44 -0.87
N ASN A 490 24.43 6.96 0.01
CA ASN A 490 25.79 7.49 -0.28
C ASN A 490 25.87 8.65 -1.29
N VAL A 491 24.75 9.12 -1.86
CA VAL A 491 24.70 10.24 -2.83
C VAL A 491 24.06 11.48 -2.21
N GLY A 492 22.97 11.31 -1.46
CA GLY A 492 22.21 12.40 -0.87
C GLY A 492 20.89 12.66 -1.58
N THR A 493 20.33 13.86 -1.40
CA THR A 493 19.03 14.22 -1.95
C THR A 493 19.08 14.39 -3.47
N ILE A 494 18.32 13.58 -4.19
CA ILE A 494 18.20 13.64 -5.66
C ILE A 494 16.89 14.28 -6.12
N PHE A 495 15.88 14.33 -5.25
CA PHE A 495 14.62 15.03 -5.52
C PHE A 495 14.06 15.66 -4.24
N ASN A 496 13.34 16.78 -4.39
CA ASN A 496 12.67 17.47 -3.30
C ASN A 496 11.32 18.02 -3.79
N ALA A 497 10.23 17.50 -3.23
CA ALA A 497 8.90 18.03 -3.46
C ALA A 497 8.81 19.45 -2.89
N THR A 498 8.54 20.41 -3.76
CA THR A 498 8.52 21.84 -3.43
C THR A 498 7.16 22.31 -2.91
N ASN A 499 7.11 23.53 -2.35
CA ASN A 499 5.89 24.25 -2.02
C ASN A 499 5.01 23.63 -0.94
N GLY A 500 5.63 23.07 0.11
CA GLY A 500 4.91 22.66 1.31
C GLY A 500 4.01 21.44 1.15
N ALA A 501 4.23 20.62 0.12
CA ALA A 501 3.54 19.34 -0.01
C ALA A 501 3.88 18.42 1.16
N ARG A 502 2.88 17.70 1.68
CA ARG A 502 2.99 16.86 2.87
C ARG A 502 2.27 15.53 2.64
N GLY A 503 2.80 14.47 3.22
CA GLY A 503 2.16 13.17 3.27
C GLY A 503 1.09 13.03 4.36
N ASN A 504 0.84 11.80 4.76
CA ASN A 504 -0.25 11.42 5.65
C ASN A 504 -0.12 11.87 7.12
N GLY A 505 0.97 12.50 7.50
CA GLY A 505 1.19 12.97 8.88
C GLY A 505 2.23 12.15 9.66
N ARG A 506 2.58 10.94 9.20
CA ARG A 506 3.67 10.11 9.72
C ARG A 506 5.01 10.32 9.00
N GLY A 507 5.03 11.23 8.00
CA GLY A 507 6.20 11.46 7.16
C GLY A 507 6.21 10.62 5.87
N ASN A 508 5.26 9.71 5.71
CA ASN A 508 5.08 8.87 4.52
C ASN A 508 4.24 9.61 3.46
N ALA A 509 4.27 9.14 2.22
CA ALA A 509 3.34 9.58 1.20
C ALA A 509 1.88 9.24 1.57
N ASN A 510 0.92 9.92 0.95
CA ASN A 510 -0.47 9.48 0.99
C ASN A 510 -0.65 8.13 0.28
N LEU A 511 0.15 7.89 -0.75
CA LEU A 511 0.30 6.63 -1.48
C LEU A 511 1.63 6.64 -2.24
N SER A 512 2.32 5.50 -2.35
CA SER A 512 3.37 5.28 -3.34
C SER A 512 3.05 4.02 -4.15
N ALA A 513 3.17 4.12 -5.49
CA ALA A 513 2.86 3.02 -6.40
C ALA A 513 3.37 3.33 -7.81
N ASP A 514 3.62 2.30 -8.62
CA ASP A 514 3.82 2.41 -10.07
C ASP A 514 2.47 2.71 -10.77
N LEU A 515 1.95 3.93 -10.58
CA LEU A 515 0.64 4.34 -11.10
C LEU A 515 0.63 4.51 -12.61
N PHE A 516 1.75 4.94 -13.20
CA PHE A 516 1.86 5.20 -14.62
C PHE A 516 2.45 4.04 -15.42
N GLY A 517 3.01 3.05 -14.72
CA GLY A 517 3.32 1.74 -15.27
C GLY A 517 4.63 1.67 -16.05
N ASP A 518 5.56 2.55 -15.80
CA ASP A 518 6.91 2.50 -16.37
C ASP A 518 7.92 1.83 -15.43
N TRP A 519 7.43 1.07 -14.43
CA TRP A 519 8.05 0.36 -13.31
C TRP A 519 8.59 1.26 -12.18
N ARG A 520 8.83 2.54 -12.44
CA ARG A 520 9.22 3.46 -11.37
C ARG A 520 7.99 3.97 -10.63
N GLU A 521 8.16 4.22 -9.35
CA GLU A 521 7.04 4.55 -8.50
C GLU A 521 6.74 6.05 -8.50
N GLU A 522 5.48 6.39 -8.56
CA GLU A 522 4.98 7.69 -8.18
C GLU A 522 4.73 7.73 -6.67
N PHE A 523 4.78 8.91 -6.10
CA PHE A 523 4.29 9.16 -4.76
C PHE A 523 3.34 10.36 -4.71
N ILE A 524 2.32 10.24 -3.89
CA ILE A 524 1.27 11.25 -3.73
C ILE A 524 1.50 12.01 -2.44
N LEU A 525 1.51 13.35 -2.52
CA LEU A 525 1.50 14.25 -1.38
C LEU A 525 0.35 15.25 -1.51
N SER A 526 -0.18 15.70 -0.38
CA SER A 526 -1.15 16.79 -0.34
C SER A 526 -0.48 18.16 -0.34
N SER A 527 -1.06 19.12 -1.04
CA SER A 527 -0.68 20.52 -0.99
C SER A 527 -1.84 21.34 -0.40
N GLY A 528 -1.71 21.68 0.87
CA GLY A 528 -2.83 22.21 1.64
C GLY A 528 -3.95 21.17 1.78
N THR A 529 -5.20 21.64 1.69
CA THR A 529 -6.39 20.79 1.76
C THR A 529 -7.07 20.56 0.41
N ASN A 530 -6.63 21.25 -0.64
CA ASN A 530 -7.40 21.37 -1.90
C ASN A 530 -6.75 20.69 -3.09
N GLU A 531 -5.58 20.07 -2.91
CA GLU A 531 -4.84 19.44 -4.01
C GLU A 531 -4.05 18.24 -3.54
N LEU A 532 -4.11 17.12 -4.28
CA LEU A 532 -3.09 16.10 -4.28
C LEU A 532 -2.13 16.32 -5.44
N ARG A 533 -0.88 15.93 -5.27
CA ARG A 533 0.17 15.97 -6.28
C ARG A 533 0.74 14.58 -6.45
N ILE A 534 0.60 14.00 -7.64
CA ILE A 534 1.26 12.76 -8.02
C ILE A 534 2.63 13.15 -8.58
N TYR A 535 3.66 13.00 -7.77
CA TYR A 535 5.04 13.22 -8.20
C TYR A 535 5.52 12.02 -8.99
N THR A 536 6.15 12.26 -10.14
CA THR A 536 6.74 11.24 -11.00
C THR A 536 8.19 11.58 -11.32
N THR A 537 9.01 10.57 -11.54
CA THR A 537 10.39 10.78 -11.98
C THR A 537 10.44 11.33 -13.41
N VAL A 538 11.54 12.02 -13.73
CA VAL A 538 11.87 12.49 -15.08
C VAL A 538 13.27 12.03 -15.50
N VAL A 539 13.84 11.11 -14.75
CA VAL A 539 15.14 10.51 -15.05
C VAL A 539 14.94 9.48 -16.18
N PRO A 540 15.63 9.61 -17.32
CA PRO A 540 15.56 8.60 -18.36
C PRO A 540 16.18 7.27 -17.90
N THR A 541 15.55 6.14 -18.26
CA THR A 541 16.13 4.83 -18.05
C THR A 541 16.05 3.97 -19.32
N THR A 542 17.03 3.08 -19.49
CA THR A 542 17.02 2.04 -20.53
C THR A 542 16.49 0.71 -20.02
N HIS A 543 16.34 0.57 -18.71
CA HIS A 543 15.75 -0.62 -18.09
C HIS A 543 14.29 -0.77 -18.50
N ARG A 544 13.92 -2.00 -18.79
CA ARG A 544 12.60 -2.35 -19.29
C ARG A 544 11.99 -3.43 -18.43
N LEU A 545 10.96 -3.07 -17.69
CA LEU A 545 10.15 -4.01 -16.93
C LEU A 545 8.67 -3.82 -17.26
N TYR A 546 7.88 -4.86 -17.01
CA TYR A 546 6.44 -4.72 -16.91
C TYR A 546 6.08 -3.85 -15.72
N THR A 547 4.91 -3.21 -15.77
CA THR A 547 4.39 -2.47 -14.61
C THR A 547 4.42 -3.34 -13.36
N LEU A 548 4.93 -2.80 -12.26
CA LEU A 548 4.99 -3.48 -10.96
C LEU A 548 3.58 -3.82 -10.44
N MET A 549 2.56 -3.08 -10.90
CA MET A 549 1.15 -3.37 -10.60
C MET A 549 0.66 -4.72 -11.15
N HIS A 550 1.47 -5.40 -11.96
CA HIS A 550 1.21 -6.77 -12.43
C HIS A 550 1.94 -7.85 -11.61
N ASP A 551 2.82 -7.48 -10.69
CA ASP A 551 3.28 -8.38 -9.63
C ASP A 551 2.17 -8.54 -8.59
N PRO A 552 1.71 -9.76 -8.26
CA PRO A 552 0.56 -9.96 -7.37
C PRO A 552 0.79 -9.37 -5.97
N GLN A 553 1.94 -9.63 -5.37
CA GLN A 553 2.29 -9.12 -4.04
C GLN A 553 2.30 -7.59 -4.04
N TYR A 554 2.95 -6.97 -5.02
CA TYR A 554 3.00 -5.52 -5.15
C TYR A 554 1.60 -4.91 -5.31
N ARG A 555 0.78 -5.45 -6.23
CA ARG A 555 -0.58 -4.96 -6.47
C ARG A 555 -1.47 -5.07 -5.22
N LEU A 556 -1.36 -6.18 -4.50
CA LEU A 556 -2.10 -6.38 -3.26
C LEU A 556 -1.66 -5.37 -2.20
N SER A 557 -0.35 -5.06 -2.10
CA SER A 557 0.16 -4.02 -1.19
C SER A 557 -0.47 -2.66 -1.45
N ILE A 558 -0.67 -2.28 -2.72
CA ILE A 558 -1.33 -1.01 -3.07
C ILE A 558 -2.81 -1.01 -2.63
N ALA A 559 -3.48 -2.15 -2.68
CA ALA A 559 -4.87 -2.27 -2.24
C ALA A 559 -5.05 -1.97 -0.74
N TRP A 560 -4.05 -2.28 0.09
CA TRP A 560 -4.10 -2.13 1.55
C TRP A 560 -2.98 -1.24 2.15
N GLN A 561 -2.24 -0.46 1.35
CA GLN A 561 -1.17 0.43 1.86
C GLN A 561 -1.67 1.41 2.92
N ASN A 562 -2.95 1.77 2.90
CA ASN A 562 -3.59 2.66 3.87
C ASN A 562 -3.81 2.03 5.26
N VAL A 563 -3.50 0.74 5.45
CA VAL A 563 -3.86 0.01 6.67
C VAL A 563 -2.86 0.29 7.79
N ALA A 564 -3.36 0.70 8.95
CA ALA A 564 -2.62 0.98 10.19
C ALA A 564 -1.35 1.84 9.96
N TYR A 565 -0.17 1.31 10.23
CA TYR A 565 1.09 2.04 9.99
C TYR A 565 1.63 1.72 8.60
N ASN A 566 1.10 2.34 7.57
CA ASN A 566 1.48 2.08 6.18
C ASN A 566 2.94 1.60 6.00
N GLN A 567 3.13 0.65 5.09
CA GLN A 567 4.44 0.14 4.71
C GLN A 567 4.66 0.30 3.21
N PRO A 568 5.91 0.45 2.75
CA PRO A 568 6.21 0.49 1.33
C PRO A 568 5.82 -0.84 0.66
N PRO A 569 5.37 -0.81 -0.61
CA PRO A 569 5.08 -2.03 -1.34
C PRO A 569 6.36 -2.77 -1.70
N HIS A 570 6.31 -4.11 -1.66
CA HIS A 570 7.41 -4.99 -2.04
C HIS A 570 7.02 -5.90 -3.19
N LEU A 571 8.01 -6.30 -3.99
CA LEU A 571 7.85 -7.29 -5.06
C LEU A 571 7.91 -8.71 -4.50
N SER A 572 7.32 -9.67 -5.22
CA SER A 572 7.44 -11.10 -4.96
C SER A 572 8.78 -11.69 -5.42
N PHE A 573 9.71 -10.86 -5.91
CA PHE A 573 11.01 -11.28 -6.43
C PHE A 573 12.08 -10.21 -6.17
N TYR A 574 13.34 -10.62 -6.17
CA TYR A 574 14.47 -9.71 -6.06
C TYR A 574 14.61 -8.84 -7.32
N LEU A 575 14.72 -7.53 -7.13
CA LEU A 575 15.06 -6.58 -8.17
C LEU A 575 16.40 -5.90 -7.85
N GLY A 576 17.42 -6.17 -8.64
CA GLY A 576 18.77 -5.66 -8.44
C GLY A 576 19.62 -5.70 -9.70
N GLU A 577 20.75 -4.98 -9.71
CA GLU A 577 21.64 -4.87 -10.88
C GLU A 577 22.29 -6.20 -11.28
N ASP A 578 22.40 -7.13 -10.35
CA ASP A 578 22.95 -8.48 -10.58
C ASP A 578 21.87 -9.50 -10.99
N MET A 579 20.61 -9.09 -11.04
CA MET A 579 19.51 -9.92 -11.52
C MET A 579 19.63 -10.21 -13.03
N LYS A 580 19.50 -11.48 -13.41
CA LYS A 580 19.59 -11.87 -14.84
C LYS A 580 18.43 -11.33 -15.66
N LYS A 581 17.21 -11.42 -15.13
CA LYS A 581 15.98 -10.98 -15.78
C LYS A 581 14.83 -10.98 -14.76
N ALA A 582 13.99 -9.94 -14.78
CA ALA A 582 12.75 -9.94 -14.00
C ALA A 582 11.82 -11.08 -14.44
N PRO A 583 11.15 -11.76 -13.51
CA PRO A 583 10.18 -12.79 -13.85
C PRO A 583 9.00 -12.19 -14.63
N LYS A 584 8.40 -12.98 -15.49
CA LYS A 584 7.16 -12.58 -16.15
C LYS A 584 6.01 -12.72 -15.15
N PRO A 585 5.16 -11.67 -14.97
CA PRO A 585 4.03 -11.77 -14.06
C PRO A 585 3.10 -12.94 -14.39
N ASN A 586 2.65 -13.67 -13.38
CA ASN A 586 1.64 -14.72 -13.52
C ASN A 586 0.26 -14.08 -13.54
N ILE A 587 -0.28 -13.86 -14.75
CA ILE A 587 -1.55 -13.17 -14.95
C ILE A 587 -2.62 -14.17 -15.37
N VAL A 588 -3.68 -14.25 -14.57
CA VAL A 588 -4.90 -15.00 -14.90
C VAL A 588 -5.94 -14.05 -15.45
N LEU A 589 -6.24 -14.17 -16.75
CA LEU A 589 -7.30 -13.41 -17.39
C LEU A 589 -8.65 -14.03 -17.04
N THR A 590 -9.45 -13.34 -16.26
CA THR A 590 -10.85 -13.70 -16.02
C THR A 590 -11.66 -13.43 -17.30
N LYS A 591 -12.73 -14.20 -17.53
CA LYS A 591 -13.65 -13.90 -18.64
C LYS A 591 -14.31 -12.56 -18.31
N ALA A 592 -14.01 -11.53 -19.11
CA ALA A 592 -14.79 -10.30 -19.06
C ALA A 592 -16.27 -10.68 -19.15
N GLY A 593 -17.06 -10.22 -18.19
CA GLY A 593 -18.50 -10.32 -18.26
C GLY A 593 -18.93 -9.80 -19.64
N LYS A 594 -19.90 -10.43 -20.26
CA LYS A 594 -20.45 -9.91 -21.53
C LYS A 594 -20.88 -8.48 -21.28
N ARG A 595 -20.13 -7.53 -21.80
CA ARG A 595 -20.51 -6.11 -21.83
C ARG A 595 -21.74 -5.91 -22.68
#